data_33c639358d5533df8625900cfb84a7bf
#
_entry.id   33c639358d5533df8625900cfb84a7bf
#
_cell.length_a   1.000
_cell.length_b   1.000
_cell.length_c   1.000
_cell.angle_alpha   90.00
_cell.angle_beta   90.00
_cell.angle_gamma   90.00
#
_symmetry.space_group_name_H-M   'P 1'
#
loop_
_entity.id
_entity.type
_entity.pdbx_description
1 polymer ?
#
loop_
_entity_poly.entity_id
_entity_poly.type
_entity_poly.pdbx_seq_one_letter_code
_entity_poly.pdbx_strand_id
1 'polypeptide(L)'
;MNSRPLLLIGAIALSACTSDKAPSSEAVPAPVEPSTPATAQASPWEQAKARGLVFRGIGNEPGWLVEVGAGETPALHAELDYGERKIDVAHALPLTGATGYSGTTGDGVEVKLQLLREECSDGMSDQAYPVSAKLGVGDQTYAGCGRFLQE
;
A
#
# COMPACT_ATOMS: atom_id res chain seq x y z
N MET A 1 13.89 7.09 -54.16
CA MET A 1 15.33 7.35 -54.41
C MET A 1 16.01 6.95 -53.15
N ASN A 2 16.56 5.76 -53.18
CA ASN A 2 17.94 5.35 -53.09
C ASN A 2 18.61 5.87 -51.82
N SER A 3 19.17 5.11 -50.93
CA SER A 3 20.23 4.13 -51.12
C SER A 3 20.42 3.20 -49.92
N ARG A 4 20.89 2.04 -50.23
CA ARG A 4 21.30 0.85 -49.48
C ARG A 4 22.73 0.99 -48.90
N PRO A 5 23.35 -0.09 -48.44
CA PRO A 5 23.65 -0.39 -47.04
C PRO A 5 25.19 -0.43 -46.81
N LEU A 6 25.63 -0.63 -45.57
CA LEU A 6 26.97 -1.09 -45.32
C LEU A 6 26.99 -2.19 -44.27
N LEU A 7 27.26 -3.40 -44.74
CA LEU A 7 27.69 -4.55 -43.93
C LEU A 7 29.12 -4.31 -43.41
N LEU A 8 29.34 -4.58 -42.12
CA LEU A 8 30.68 -4.79 -41.59
C LEU A 8 30.68 -6.09 -40.78
N ILE A 9 31.34 -7.07 -41.36
CA ILE A 9 31.67 -8.38 -40.79
C ILE A 9 32.90 -8.16 -39.89
N GLY A 10 32.78 -8.52 -38.62
CA GLY A 10 33.88 -8.46 -37.66
C GLY A 10 34.07 -9.81 -36.98
N ALA A 11 35.27 -10.33 -37.06
CA ALA A 11 35.72 -11.68 -36.82
C ALA A 11 35.61 -12.17 -35.35
N ILE A 12 35.31 -13.45 -35.22
CA ILE A 12 35.32 -14.24 -33.99
C ILE A 12 36.77 -14.57 -33.61
N ALA A 13 37.20 -14.20 -32.40
CA ALA A 13 38.44 -14.70 -31.80
C ALA A 13 38.05 -15.65 -30.64
N LEU A 14 38.26 -16.94 -30.83
CA LEU A 14 38.27 -17.92 -29.77
C LEU A 14 39.56 -17.77 -28.96
N SER A 15 39.43 -17.43 -27.68
CA SER A 15 40.53 -17.57 -26.71
C SER A 15 40.24 -18.75 -25.80
N ALA A 16 41.00 -19.81 -25.97
CA ALA A 16 41.04 -20.95 -25.05
C ALA A 16 41.83 -20.52 -23.81
N CYS A 17 41.24 -20.56 -22.63
CA CYS A 17 41.93 -20.48 -21.36
C CYS A 17 42.09 -21.86 -20.74
N THR A 18 43.33 -22.26 -20.60
CA THR A 18 43.81 -23.45 -19.91
C THR A 18 43.48 -23.37 -18.41
N SER A 19 43.02 -24.49 -17.87
CA SER A 19 42.80 -24.67 -16.44
C SER A 19 44.12 -24.83 -15.71
N ASP A 20 44.52 -23.82 -14.96
CA ASP A 20 45.55 -23.95 -13.93
C ASP A 20 44.87 -24.21 -12.57
N LYS A 21 45.17 -25.37 -12.03
CA LYS A 21 44.74 -25.83 -10.72
C LYS A 21 45.54 -25.11 -9.64
N ALA A 22 44.95 -24.06 -9.06
CA ALA A 22 45.52 -23.41 -7.88
C ALA A 22 45.25 -24.19 -6.59
N PRO A 23 46.14 -24.20 -5.61
CA PRO A 23 45.98 -24.95 -4.37
C PRO A 23 44.89 -24.34 -3.49
N SER A 24 44.15 -25.25 -2.86
CA SER A 24 43.13 -24.94 -1.86
C SER A 24 43.70 -24.09 -0.71
N SER A 25 43.36 -22.80 -0.70
CA SER A 25 43.60 -21.94 0.45
C SER A 25 42.43 -22.13 1.40
N GLU A 26 42.72 -22.68 2.57
CA GLU A 26 41.82 -22.84 3.69
C GLU A 26 41.25 -21.49 4.07
N ALA A 27 39.95 -21.29 3.79
CA ALA A 27 39.24 -20.07 4.14
C ALA A 27 39.07 -20.00 5.66
N VAL A 28 39.81 -19.11 6.29
CA VAL A 28 39.56 -18.69 7.68
C VAL A 28 38.14 -18.13 7.72
N PRO A 29 37.26 -18.63 8.61
CA PRO A 29 35.91 -18.03 8.73
C PRO A 29 36.05 -16.59 9.22
N ALA A 30 35.52 -15.67 8.43
CA ALA A 30 35.42 -14.26 8.81
C ALA A 30 34.60 -14.14 10.11
N PRO A 31 34.95 -13.21 11.01
CA PRO A 31 34.15 -12.98 12.21
C PRO A 31 32.72 -12.61 11.81
N VAL A 32 31.76 -13.38 12.31
CA VAL A 32 30.34 -13.07 12.15
C VAL A 32 30.08 -11.82 13.00
N GLU A 33 29.99 -10.67 12.36
CA GLU A 33 29.52 -9.47 13.03
C GLU A 33 28.10 -9.74 13.57
N PRO A 34 27.84 -9.41 14.85
CA PRO A 34 26.50 -9.57 15.40
C PRO A 34 25.54 -8.67 14.62
N SER A 35 24.65 -9.29 13.85
CA SER A 35 23.57 -8.58 13.17
C SER A 35 22.74 -7.88 14.23
N THR A 36 22.81 -6.56 14.28
CA THR A 36 21.94 -5.73 15.12
C THR A 36 20.50 -6.10 14.75
N PRO A 37 19.63 -6.47 15.73
CA PRO A 37 18.24 -6.74 15.41
C PRO A 37 17.64 -5.51 14.76
N ALA A 38 17.17 -5.66 13.50
CA ALA A 38 16.40 -4.62 12.84
C ALA A 38 15.21 -4.31 13.74
N THR A 39 15.12 -3.11 14.27
CA THR A 39 13.97 -2.65 15.03
C THR A 39 12.75 -2.85 14.15
N ALA A 40 11.87 -3.78 14.54
CA ALA A 40 10.66 -4.08 13.78
C ALA A 40 9.84 -2.78 13.70
N GLN A 41 9.71 -2.25 12.49
CA GLN A 41 8.89 -1.06 12.27
C GLN A 41 7.44 -1.42 12.57
N ALA A 42 6.77 -0.56 13.37
CA ALA A 42 5.36 -0.73 13.66
C ALA A 42 4.55 -0.83 12.36
N SER A 43 3.59 -1.74 12.31
CA SER A 43 2.73 -1.91 11.15
C SER A 43 1.97 -0.61 10.81
N PRO A 44 1.51 -0.41 9.56
CA PRO A 44 0.69 0.76 9.21
C PRO A 44 -0.56 0.91 10.09
N TRP A 45 -1.11 -0.21 10.58
CA TRP A 45 -2.26 -0.24 11.50
C TRP A 45 -1.91 0.27 12.90
N GLU A 46 -0.78 -0.14 13.43
CA GLU A 46 -0.28 0.34 14.73
C GLU A 46 0.09 1.82 14.67
N GLN A 47 0.70 2.25 13.57
CA GLN A 47 1.00 3.67 13.34
C GLN A 47 -0.30 4.49 13.27
N ALA A 48 -1.33 4.02 12.58
CA ALA A 48 -2.63 4.68 12.49
C ALA A 48 -3.30 4.77 13.88
N LYS A 49 -3.26 3.67 14.65
CA LYS A 49 -3.74 3.64 16.03
C LYS A 49 -2.99 4.63 16.93
N ALA A 50 -1.68 4.70 16.82
CA ALA A 50 -0.85 5.64 17.59
C ALA A 50 -1.13 7.11 17.26
N ARG A 51 -1.59 7.41 16.04
CA ARG A 51 -2.08 8.75 15.65
C ARG A 51 -3.49 9.06 16.18
N GLY A 52 -4.15 8.14 16.87
CA GLY A 52 -5.49 8.34 17.44
C GLY A 52 -6.62 8.13 16.43
N LEU A 53 -6.36 7.47 15.30
CA LEU A 53 -7.40 7.14 14.33
C LEU A 53 -8.32 6.06 14.88
N VAL A 54 -9.61 6.12 14.53
CA VAL A 54 -10.61 5.15 14.97
C VAL A 54 -10.89 4.07 13.94
N PHE A 55 -10.66 4.37 12.66
CA PHE A 55 -10.83 3.41 11.57
C PHE A 55 -9.76 3.61 10.50
N ARG A 56 -9.33 2.51 9.89
CA ARG A 56 -8.51 2.49 8.69
C ARG A 56 -9.04 1.42 7.75
N GLY A 57 -9.19 1.77 6.47
CA GLY A 57 -9.59 0.87 5.39
C GLY A 57 -8.63 0.95 4.21
N ILE A 58 -8.54 -0.12 3.46
CA ILE A 58 -7.70 -0.25 2.27
C ILE A 58 -8.43 -1.02 1.17
N GLY A 59 -8.05 -0.78 -0.07
CA GLY A 59 -8.41 -1.61 -1.22
C GLY A 59 -7.29 -1.60 -2.25
N ASN A 60 -7.30 -2.57 -3.14
CA ASN A 60 -6.17 -2.85 -4.02
C ASN A 60 -6.40 -2.49 -5.48
N GLU A 61 -7.64 -2.48 -5.96
CA GLU A 61 -7.94 -2.26 -7.38
C GLU A 61 -9.15 -1.33 -7.58
N PRO A 62 -8.87 -0.05 -7.87
CA PRO A 62 -7.57 0.62 -7.77
C PRO A 62 -7.08 0.71 -6.33
N GLY A 63 -5.78 0.86 -6.10
CA GLY A 63 -5.23 1.01 -4.76
C GLY A 63 -5.75 2.26 -4.05
N TRP A 64 -6.32 2.09 -2.85
CA TRP A 64 -6.82 3.19 -2.05
C TRP A 64 -6.68 2.91 -0.55
N LEU A 65 -6.67 3.96 0.23
CA LEU A 65 -6.81 3.88 1.68
C LEU A 65 -7.78 4.96 2.19
N VAL A 66 -8.39 4.73 3.35
CA VAL A 66 -9.13 5.74 4.10
C VAL A 66 -8.77 5.66 5.57
N GLU A 67 -8.66 6.80 6.20
CA GLU A 67 -8.40 6.96 7.64
C GLU A 67 -9.45 7.90 8.23
N VAL A 68 -10.00 7.51 9.39
CA VAL A 68 -11.00 8.31 10.12
C VAL A 68 -10.46 8.64 11.50
N GLY A 69 -10.46 9.91 11.84
CA GLY A 69 -10.08 10.44 13.14
C GLY A 69 -11.09 10.13 14.23
N ALA A 70 -10.80 10.55 15.44
CA ALA A 70 -11.69 10.45 16.59
C ALA A 70 -12.64 11.66 16.70
N GLY A 71 -13.72 11.51 17.48
CA GLY A 71 -14.67 12.56 17.81
C GLY A 71 -16.04 12.37 17.16
N GLU A 72 -16.97 13.29 17.47
CA GLU A 72 -18.35 13.25 16.97
C GLU A 72 -18.44 13.63 15.48
N THR A 73 -17.57 14.51 15.03
CA THR A 73 -17.43 14.95 13.64
C THR A 73 -15.97 14.78 13.20
N PRO A 74 -15.50 13.52 13.02
CA PRO A 74 -14.10 13.26 12.76
C PRO A 74 -13.65 13.79 11.40
N ALA A 75 -12.36 14.09 11.28
CA ALA A 75 -11.76 14.24 9.96
C ALA A 75 -11.68 12.87 9.26
N LEU A 76 -11.92 12.86 7.96
CA LEU A 76 -11.73 11.71 7.10
C LEU A 76 -10.71 12.08 6.02
N HIS A 77 -9.66 11.28 5.92
CA HIS A 77 -8.65 11.38 4.87
C HIS A 77 -8.68 10.13 4.00
N ALA A 78 -8.63 10.29 2.70
CA ALA A 78 -8.46 9.16 1.79
C ALA A 78 -7.39 9.47 0.72
N GLU A 79 -6.65 8.43 0.37
CA GLU A 79 -5.75 8.44 -0.78
C GLU A 79 -6.29 7.42 -1.79
N LEU A 80 -6.48 7.85 -3.02
CA LEU A 80 -7.07 7.08 -4.11
C LEU A 80 -6.04 6.90 -5.23
N ASP A 81 -6.29 5.90 -6.06
CA ASP A 81 -5.52 5.67 -7.28
C ASP A 81 -4.00 5.57 -6.96
N TYR A 82 -3.67 4.71 -5.97
CA TYR A 82 -2.29 4.49 -5.49
C TYR A 82 -1.63 5.75 -4.89
N GLY A 83 -2.44 6.67 -4.31
CA GLY A 83 -1.97 7.91 -3.67
C GLY A 83 -1.86 9.12 -4.60
N GLU A 84 -2.24 8.99 -5.87
CA GLU A 84 -2.23 10.09 -6.83
C GLU A 84 -3.28 11.16 -6.50
N ARG A 85 -4.40 10.76 -5.88
CA ARG A 85 -5.50 11.65 -5.54
C ARG A 85 -5.78 11.61 -4.04
N LYS A 86 -5.76 12.77 -3.40
CA LYS A 86 -6.03 12.93 -1.96
C LYS A 86 -7.38 13.59 -1.74
N ILE A 87 -8.12 13.07 -0.78
CA ILE A 87 -9.47 13.50 -0.41
C ILE A 87 -9.46 13.80 1.08
N ASP A 88 -9.87 15.01 1.43
CA ASP A 88 -9.95 15.47 2.82
C ASP A 88 -11.34 16.01 3.12
N VAL A 89 -11.97 15.43 4.15
CA VAL A 89 -13.22 15.91 4.75
C VAL A 89 -12.90 16.36 6.17
N ALA A 90 -12.98 17.64 6.43
CA ALA A 90 -12.63 18.21 7.74
C ALA A 90 -13.59 17.75 8.85
N HIS A 91 -14.88 17.60 8.54
CA HIS A 91 -15.94 17.27 9.47
C HIS A 91 -16.88 16.25 8.83
N ALA A 92 -16.61 14.96 9.05
CA ALA A 92 -17.50 13.91 8.60
C ALA A 92 -18.59 13.65 9.67
N LEU A 93 -19.80 13.36 9.21
CA LEU A 93 -20.93 13.03 10.08
C LEU A 93 -21.17 11.52 10.06
N PRO A 94 -21.52 10.91 11.19
CA PRO A 94 -21.98 9.53 11.22
C PRO A 94 -23.21 9.34 10.33
N LEU A 95 -23.27 8.20 9.65
CA LEU A 95 -24.44 7.84 8.83
C LEU A 95 -25.64 7.50 9.71
N THR A 96 -26.81 7.96 9.33
CA THR A 96 -28.08 7.58 10.01
C THR A 96 -28.50 6.18 9.56
N GLY A 97 -28.71 5.28 10.52
CA GLY A 97 -29.19 3.92 10.26
C GLY A 97 -28.15 2.96 9.64
N ALA A 98 -26.90 3.36 9.56
CA ALA A 98 -25.79 2.53 9.06
C ALA A 98 -24.48 2.90 9.77
N THR A 99 -23.54 1.98 9.82
CA THR A 99 -22.18 2.28 10.30
C THR A 99 -21.39 2.95 9.19
N GLY A 100 -20.75 4.07 9.52
CA GLY A 100 -19.92 4.81 8.56
C GLY A 100 -20.04 6.32 8.71
N TYR A 101 -19.53 7.03 7.72
CA TYR A 101 -19.40 8.48 7.75
C TYR A 101 -19.74 9.09 6.39
N SER A 102 -20.22 10.32 6.40
CA SER A 102 -20.39 11.12 5.18
C SER A 102 -19.95 12.56 5.41
N GLY A 103 -19.56 13.23 4.36
CA GLY A 103 -19.19 14.63 4.40
C GLY A 103 -18.88 15.16 3.00
N THR A 104 -18.39 16.38 2.95
CA THR A 104 -18.07 17.07 1.71
C THR A 104 -16.66 17.64 1.82
N THR A 105 -15.89 17.50 0.76
CA THR A 105 -14.57 18.12 0.65
C THR A 105 -14.67 19.64 0.55
N GLY A 106 -13.55 20.33 0.71
CA GLY A 106 -13.51 21.79 0.58
C GLY A 106 -13.90 22.33 -0.80
N ASP A 107 -13.80 21.53 -1.84
CA ASP A 107 -14.20 21.81 -3.23
C ASP A 107 -15.59 21.27 -3.59
N GLY A 108 -16.35 20.77 -2.62
CA GLY A 108 -17.75 20.40 -2.77
C GLY A 108 -18.02 18.96 -3.24
N VAL A 109 -17.03 18.08 -3.24
CA VAL A 109 -17.23 16.66 -3.60
C VAL A 109 -17.84 15.90 -2.43
N GLU A 110 -18.94 15.17 -2.67
CA GLU A 110 -19.53 14.29 -1.66
C GLU A 110 -18.64 13.07 -1.43
N VAL A 111 -18.45 12.74 -0.13
CA VAL A 111 -17.70 11.55 0.32
C VAL A 111 -18.59 10.76 1.25
N LYS A 112 -18.69 9.45 1.03
CA LYS A 112 -19.47 8.53 1.84
C LYS A 112 -18.70 7.24 2.10
N LEU A 113 -18.40 6.95 3.35
CA LEU A 113 -17.78 5.71 3.81
C LEU A 113 -18.82 4.83 4.50
N GLN A 114 -19.13 3.70 3.93
CA GLN A 114 -20.01 2.68 4.51
C GLN A 114 -19.17 1.52 5.03
N LEU A 115 -19.49 1.05 6.24
CA LEU A 115 -18.75 0.01 6.95
C LEU A 115 -19.72 -1.10 7.36
N LEU A 116 -19.37 -2.35 7.04
CA LEU A 116 -20.10 -3.53 7.46
C LEU A 116 -19.18 -4.40 8.31
N ARG A 117 -19.64 -4.79 9.50
CA ARG A 117 -18.92 -5.71 10.38
C ARG A 117 -19.08 -7.14 9.86
N GLU A 118 -18.32 -7.47 8.87
CA GLU A 118 -18.26 -8.79 8.25
C GLU A 118 -16.81 -9.08 7.84
N GLU A 119 -16.46 -10.37 7.83
CA GLU A 119 -15.12 -10.77 7.39
C GLU A 119 -14.90 -10.41 5.92
N CYS A 120 -13.76 -9.81 5.65
CA CYS A 120 -13.39 -9.28 4.35
C CYS A 120 -11.95 -9.70 4.02
N SER A 121 -11.72 -10.16 2.80
CA SER A 121 -10.39 -10.41 2.24
C SER A 121 -10.05 -9.37 1.19
N ASP A 122 -8.82 -8.88 1.21
CA ASP A 122 -8.30 -7.93 0.23
C ASP A 122 -7.92 -8.60 -1.10
N GLY A 123 -8.01 -9.94 -1.18
CA GLY A 123 -7.71 -10.72 -2.37
C GLY A 123 -6.23 -10.82 -2.75
N MET A 124 -5.33 -10.17 -2.01
CA MET A 124 -3.89 -10.15 -2.29
C MET A 124 -3.04 -10.71 -1.16
N SER A 125 -3.53 -10.66 0.05
CA SER A 125 -2.87 -11.24 1.23
C SER A 125 -3.75 -12.34 1.84
N ASP A 126 -3.15 -13.24 2.62
CA ASP A 126 -3.88 -14.23 3.41
C ASP A 126 -4.53 -13.60 4.67
N GLN A 127 -4.51 -12.27 4.77
CA GLN A 127 -5.04 -11.56 5.93
C GLN A 127 -6.55 -11.33 5.80
N ALA A 128 -7.29 -11.79 6.79
CA ALA A 128 -8.69 -11.43 6.97
C ALA A 128 -8.83 -10.12 7.76
N TYR A 129 -9.80 -9.32 7.39
CA TYR A 129 -10.16 -8.07 8.03
C TYR A 129 -11.58 -8.17 8.59
N PRO A 130 -11.87 -7.58 9.77
CA PRO A 130 -13.19 -7.71 10.40
C PRO A 130 -14.27 -6.78 9.83
N VAL A 131 -13.94 -5.95 8.86
CA VAL A 131 -14.85 -4.94 8.31
C VAL A 131 -14.71 -4.88 6.79
N SER A 132 -15.83 -4.99 6.10
CA SER A 132 -15.96 -4.61 4.70
C SER A 132 -16.20 -3.10 4.61
N ALA A 133 -15.50 -2.42 3.72
CA ALA A 133 -15.55 -0.97 3.55
C ALA A 133 -15.89 -0.59 2.11
N LYS A 134 -16.81 0.37 1.96
CA LYS A 134 -17.19 0.95 0.67
C LYS A 134 -17.07 2.46 0.75
N LEU A 135 -16.15 3.02 -0.01
CA LEU A 135 -15.90 4.46 -0.10
C LEU A 135 -16.47 5.00 -1.41
N GLY A 136 -17.42 5.92 -1.32
CA GLY A 136 -17.93 6.73 -2.44
C GLY A 136 -17.28 8.11 -2.44
N VAL A 137 -16.82 8.57 -3.60
CA VAL A 137 -16.26 9.91 -3.80
C VAL A 137 -16.83 10.47 -5.09
N GLY A 138 -17.77 11.39 -5.00
CA GLY A 138 -18.59 11.80 -6.14
C GLY A 138 -19.28 10.60 -6.77
N ASP A 139 -19.11 10.39 -8.07
CA ASP A 139 -19.70 9.28 -8.82
C ASP A 139 -18.87 7.97 -8.76
N GLN A 140 -17.70 8.00 -8.14
CA GLN A 140 -16.80 6.84 -8.03
C GLN A 140 -17.04 6.07 -6.74
N THR A 141 -16.85 4.76 -6.81
CA THR A 141 -16.97 3.86 -5.65
C THR A 141 -15.78 2.92 -5.58
N TYR A 142 -15.23 2.78 -4.38
CA TYR A 142 -14.09 1.96 -4.04
C TYR A 142 -14.52 0.92 -3.02
N ALA A 143 -14.26 -0.36 -3.26
CA ALA A 143 -14.52 -1.45 -2.34
C ALA A 143 -13.23 -1.96 -1.73
N GLY A 144 -13.27 -2.40 -0.48
CA GLY A 144 -12.11 -2.94 0.21
C GLY A 144 -12.43 -3.36 1.64
N CYS A 145 -11.40 -3.51 2.44
CA CYS A 145 -11.45 -4.04 3.78
C CYS A 145 -10.86 -3.08 4.81
N GLY A 146 -11.16 -3.28 6.09
CA GLY A 146 -10.61 -2.45 7.14
C GLY A 146 -10.80 -3.00 8.54
N ARG A 147 -10.43 -2.18 9.51
CA ARG A 147 -10.65 -2.46 10.93
C ARG A 147 -10.82 -1.20 11.74
N PHE A 148 -11.60 -1.30 12.81
CA PHE A 148 -11.59 -0.32 13.88
C PHE A 148 -10.31 -0.46 14.70
N LEU A 149 -9.69 0.65 15.07
CA LEU A 149 -8.36 0.68 15.67
C LEU A 149 -8.40 0.81 17.21
N GLN A 150 -9.55 1.14 17.76
CA GLN A 150 -9.73 1.39 19.19
C GLN A 150 -10.49 0.25 19.93
N GLU A 151 -10.77 -0.83 19.21
CA GLU A 151 -11.37 -2.05 19.77
C GLU A 151 -10.31 -3.04 20.26
#